data_8ee122841a786bf808b37cc7520b5697
#
_entry.id   8ee122841a786bf808b37cc7520b5697
#
_cell.length_a   1.000
_cell.length_b   1.000
_cell.length_c   1.000
_cell.angle_alpha   90.00
_cell.angle_beta   90.00
_cell.angle_gamma   90.00
#
_symmetry.space_group_name_H-M   'P 1'
#
loop_
_entity.id
_entity.type
_entity.pdbx_description
1 polymer ?
#
loop_
_entity_poly.entity_id
_entity_poly.type
_entity_poly.pdbx_seq_one_letter_code
_entity_poly.pdbx_strand_id
1 'polypeptide(L)'
;MATKQVSTPGARAQLEGTAYGRPPQSSNALLTQVGPGTPMGELMRRYWQPVLAAQNVTSRPREIRILGEDLIIFRDGQGRPGLLYPRCMHRGTSLFWGKVERDGIRCCYHGWKFDVKGNCLEQPCEPGGGINRASARQPWYPVAERYGLVWAYMGPPERMPVLPRYDCMEPLEPGETYVAYDNSMAAHADLTGPDVVPYSWLHMNDNVMDPFHVQVLHTTFSGTQFVREFELMPKVRFQENPAGVSYSASRALADGRVLDRVSTWLMPNVMSVPDTVLKEGRPNMLGFTLPVDDTHCRILSTFRLPQGVGPIDPQLGMSAFKPWSEKSIAERQDQPGDYEAQAGQGAISLHSEEHLVTSDIGIGMQRRALARAMETVRAGGDPPGLAFDEGDALVRIPSGNFYRD
;
A
#
# COMPACT_ATOMS: atom_id res chain seq x y z
N MET A 1 10.69 31.12 -63.53
CA MET A 1 10.00 29.83 -63.51
C MET A 1 10.37 29.13 -62.21
N ALA A 2 9.49 29.12 -61.23
CA ALA A 2 9.73 28.46 -59.96
C ALA A 2 9.32 26.99 -60.06
N THR A 3 10.26 26.08 -59.96
CA THR A 3 10.02 24.64 -59.92
C THR A 3 9.33 24.29 -58.61
N LYS A 4 8.04 23.97 -58.68
CA LYS A 4 7.33 23.27 -57.58
C LYS A 4 7.98 21.91 -57.37
N GLN A 5 8.67 21.75 -56.24
CA GLN A 5 9.03 20.43 -55.74
C GLN A 5 7.71 19.67 -55.43
N VAL A 6 7.41 18.63 -56.19
CA VAL A 6 6.36 17.68 -55.94
C VAL A 6 6.89 16.75 -54.83
N SER A 7 6.44 16.95 -53.62
CA SER A 7 6.71 15.99 -52.53
C SER A 7 6.05 14.66 -52.82
N THR A 8 6.83 13.61 -52.91
CA THR A 8 6.35 12.23 -53.13
C THR A 8 5.47 11.81 -51.94
N PRO A 9 4.27 11.27 -52.14
CA PRO A 9 3.33 10.90 -51.09
C PRO A 9 3.92 9.88 -50.06
N GLY A 10 4.91 9.09 -50.44
CA GLY A 10 5.53 8.08 -49.57
C GLY A 10 6.43 8.63 -48.45
N ALA A 11 6.99 9.84 -48.60
CA ALA A 11 7.88 10.41 -47.58
C ALA A 11 7.12 10.96 -46.35
N ARG A 12 5.85 11.34 -46.53
CA ARG A 12 5.04 11.86 -45.42
C ARG A 12 4.45 10.76 -44.56
N ALA A 13 4.11 9.61 -45.14
CA ALA A 13 3.59 8.45 -44.42
C ALA A 13 4.67 7.78 -43.50
N GLN A 14 5.96 7.89 -43.85
CA GLN A 14 7.07 7.35 -43.05
C GLN A 14 7.40 8.20 -41.82
N LEU A 15 6.86 9.39 -41.68
CA LEU A 15 7.08 10.30 -40.55
C LEU A 15 5.86 10.38 -39.62
N GLU A 16 4.79 9.67 -39.90
CA GLU A 16 3.65 9.54 -39.00
C GLU A 16 4.07 8.76 -37.76
N GLY A 17 3.65 9.25 -36.58
CA GLY A 17 3.98 8.64 -35.30
C GLY A 17 5.34 9.07 -34.71
N THR A 18 5.99 10.13 -35.26
CA THR A 18 7.17 10.71 -34.61
C THR A 18 6.78 11.41 -33.32
N ALA A 19 7.71 11.50 -32.36
CA ALA A 19 7.49 12.17 -31.08
C ALA A 19 7.30 13.69 -31.20
N TYR A 20 7.58 14.29 -32.38
CA TYR A 20 7.41 15.72 -32.59
C TYR A 20 5.93 16.11 -32.60
N GLY A 21 5.57 17.09 -31.78
CA GLY A 21 4.21 17.62 -31.71
C GLY A 21 3.24 16.75 -30.90
N ARG A 22 3.74 15.84 -30.05
CA ARG A 22 2.88 15.12 -29.10
C ARG A 22 2.12 16.11 -28.21
N PRO A 23 0.84 15.84 -27.90
CA PRO A 23 0.05 16.70 -27.02
C PRO A 23 0.66 16.72 -25.60
N PRO A 24 0.35 17.74 -24.79
CA PRO A 24 0.73 17.76 -23.38
C PRO A 24 0.20 16.53 -22.65
N GLN A 25 1.06 15.97 -21.82
CA GLN A 25 0.78 14.77 -21.02
C GLN A 25 0.11 15.15 -19.70
N SER A 26 -0.76 14.31 -19.19
CA SER A 26 -1.45 14.54 -17.92
C SER A 26 -1.74 13.24 -17.16
N SER A 27 -1.76 13.37 -15.83
CA SER A 27 -2.22 12.33 -14.91
C SER A 27 -3.66 12.60 -14.44
N ASN A 28 -4.32 11.57 -13.93
CA ASN A 28 -5.65 11.70 -13.34
C ASN A 28 -5.54 12.12 -11.86
N ALA A 29 -5.61 13.42 -11.59
CA ALA A 29 -5.51 13.97 -10.24
C ALA A 29 -6.55 13.41 -9.26
N LEU A 30 -7.75 13.05 -9.72
CA LEU A 30 -8.79 12.47 -8.86
C LEU A 30 -8.35 11.13 -8.26
N LEU A 31 -7.58 10.34 -9.00
CA LEU A 31 -7.10 9.03 -8.55
C LEU A 31 -5.77 9.12 -7.78
N THR A 32 -4.95 10.15 -8.00
CA THR A 32 -3.56 10.17 -7.55
C THR A 32 -3.28 11.13 -6.41
N GLN A 33 -4.06 12.21 -6.27
CA GLN A 33 -3.90 13.16 -5.17
C GLN A 33 -4.51 12.63 -3.88
N VAL A 34 -3.70 12.49 -2.83
CA VAL A 34 -4.08 11.85 -1.56
C VAL A 34 -4.02 12.79 -0.35
N GLY A 35 -3.63 14.03 -0.54
CA GLY A 35 -3.55 15.02 0.54
C GLY A 35 -4.92 15.38 1.14
N PRO A 36 -4.93 16.11 2.27
CA PRO A 36 -6.17 16.59 2.88
C PRO A 36 -7.04 17.39 1.91
N GLY A 37 -8.35 17.14 1.92
CA GLY A 37 -9.32 17.83 1.05
C GLY A 37 -9.35 17.36 -0.40
N THR A 38 -8.49 16.44 -0.83
CA THR A 38 -8.57 15.83 -2.15
C THR A 38 -9.59 14.67 -2.14
N PRO A 39 -10.31 14.38 -3.24
CA PRO A 39 -11.32 13.33 -3.25
C PRO A 39 -10.80 11.96 -2.84
N MET A 40 -9.63 11.55 -3.36
CA MET A 40 -9.01 10.28 -2.98
C MET A 40 -8.47 10.32 -1.56
N GLY A 41 -7.86 11.43 -1.13
CA GLY A 41 -7.41 11.61 0.24
C GLY A 41 -8.53 11.46 1.26
N GLU A 42 -9.70 12.05 1.00
CA GLU A 42 -10.88 11.93 1.86
C GLU A 42 -11.46 10.50 1.84
N LEU A 43 -11.44 9.82 0.70
CA LEU A 43 -11.80 8.40 0.64
C LEU A 43 -10.85 7.54 1.49
N MET A 44 -9.53 7.71 1.32
CA MET A 44 -8.51 6.94 2.06
C MET A 44 -8.65 7.13 3.57
N ARG A 45 -8.98 8.33 4.04
CA ARG A 45 -9.17 8.67 5.45
C ARG A 45 -10.38 7.98 6.09
N ARG A 46 -11.33 7.48 5.31
CA ARG A 46 -12.47 6.71 5.83
C ARG A 46 -12.08 5.30 6.28
N TYR A 47 -10.91 4.83 5.92
CA TYR A 47 -10.40 3.50 6.28
C TYR A 47 -9.24 3.60 7.26
N TRP A 48 -9.11 2.58 8.11
CA TRP A 48 -7.90 2.37 8.87
C TRP A 48 -6.73 2.13 7.91
N GLN A 49 -5.64 2.86 8.08
CA GLN A 49 -4.42 2.71 7.29
C GLN A 49 -3.34 2.04 8.14
N PRO A 50 -2.73 0.93 7.69
CA PRO A 50 -1.54 0.41 8.35
C PRO A 50 -0.36 1.34 8.10
N VAL A 51 0.34 1.75 9.16
CA VAL A 51 1.34 2.82 9.05
C VAL A 51 2.78 2.34 9.21
N LEU A 52 3.02 1.37 10.09
CA LEU A 52 4.32 0.74 10.31
C LEU A 52 4.14 -0.66 10.89
N ALA A 53 5.18 -1.49 10.76
CA ALA A 53 5.30 -2.71 11.55
C ALA A 53 5.43 -2.36 13.05
N ALA A 54 4.71 -3.07 13.90
CA ALA A 54 4.59 -2.72 15.32
C ALA A 54 5.95 -2.72 16.06
N GLN A 55 6.87 -3.61 15.64
CA GLN A 55 8.25 -3.67 16.18
C GLN A 55 9.07 -2.42 15.83
N ASN A 56 8.71 -1.67 14.80
CA ASN A 56 9.41 -0.45 14.37
C ASN A 56 8.89 0.82 15.06
N VAL A 57 7.81 0.71 15.84
CA VAL A 57 7.28 1.78 16.68
C VAL A 57 7.83 1.63 18.09
N THR A 58 8.85 2.43 18.41
CA THR A 58 9.63 2.32 19.66
C THR A 58 9.47 3.56 20.54
N SER A 59 10.17 3.60 21.67
CA SER A 59 10.24 4.78 22.53
C SER A 59 11.07 5.93 21.93
N ARG A 60 11.69 5.73 20.76
CA ARG A 60 12.33 6.81 20.01
C ARG A 60 11.32 7.41 19.04
N PRO A 61 10.97 8.71 19.16
CA PRO A 61 10.05 9.35 18.21
C PRO A 61 10.57 9.27 16.79
N ARG A 62 9.69 8.99 15.85
CA ARG A 62 10.01 8.90 14.41
C ARG A 62 9.07 9.80 13.63
N GLU A 63 9.63 10.56 12.69
CA GLU A 63 8.83 11.28 11.70
C GLU A 63 8.26 10.30 10.67
N ILE A 64 6.99 10.48 10.34
CA ILE A 64 6.30 9.71 9.30
C ILE A 64 5.37 10.63 8.53
N ARG A 65 5.28 10.43 7.22
CA ARG A 65 4.28 11.10 6.39
C ARG A 65 3.24 10.09 5.93
N ILE A 66 1.97 10.45 6.06
CA ILE A 66 0.82 9.62 5.71
C ILE A 66 -0.21 10.51 5.03
N LEU A 67 -0.65 10.15 3.81
CA LEU A 67 -1.67 10.91 3.06
C LEU A 67 -1.34 12.41 2.97
N GLY A 68 -0.06 12.75 2.78
CA GLY A 68 0.42 14.12 2.68
C GLY A 68 0.61 14.86 4.00
N GLU A 69 0.35 14.23 5.15
CA GLU A 69 0.50 14.85 6.46
C GLU A 69 1.76 14.36 7.21
N ASP A 70 2.55 15.29 7.73
CA ASP A 70 3.70 14.99 8.59
C ASP A 70 3.24 14.74 10.01
N LEU A 71 3.69 13.65 10.62
CA LEU A 71 3.27 13.17 11.93
C LEU A 71 4.48 12.64 12.72
N ILE A 72 4.32 12.52 14.03
CA ILE A 72 5.28 11.84 14.92
C ILE A 72 4.62 10.58 15.47
N ILE A 73 5.27 9.44 15.23
CA ILE A 73 4.87 8.17 15.80
C ILE A 73 5.88 7.75 16.90
N PHE A 74 5.38 7.21 17.99
CA PHE A 74 6.19 6.71 19.10
C PHE A 74 5.42 5.67 19.90
N ARG A 75 6.11 4.94 20.76
CA ARG A 75 5.51 4.05 21.75
C ARG A 75 5.89 4.54 23.15
N ASP A 76 4.91 4.81 23.99
CA ASP A 76 5.15 5.27 25.36
C ASP A 76 5.65 4.15 26.28
N GLY A 77 6.06 4.51 27.50
CA GLY A 77 6.59 3.53 28.47
C GLY A 77 5.54 2.56 29.04
N GLN A 78 4.26 2.73 28.69
CA GLN A 78 3.19 1.77 28.95
C GLN A 78 2.94 0.83 27.77
N GLY A 79 3.73 0.94 26.70
CA GLY A 79 3.61 0.12 25.51
C GLY A 79 2.55 0.60 24.50
N ARG A 80 1.94 1.78 24.71
CA ARG A 80 0.89 2.29 23.84
C ARG A 80 1.49 3.06 22.67
N PRO A 81 1.11 2.79 21.42
CA PRO A 81 1.48 3.63 20.27
C PRO A 81 0.74 4.96 20.31
N GLY A 82 1.41 6.03 19.88
CA GLY A 82 0.84 7.36 19.73
C GLY A 82 1.22 7.96 18.38
N LEU A 83 0.27 8.65 17.74
CA LEU A 83 0.45 9.34 16.46
C LEU A 83 -0.03 10.78 16.62
N LEU A 84 0.93 11.71 16.67
CA LEU A 84 0.67 13.12 16.98
C LEU A 84 1.12 14.04 15.84
N TYR A 85 0.47 15.19 15.71
CA TYR A 85 0.95 16.29 14.90
C TYR A 85 2.38 16.68 15.34
N PRO A 86 3.31 16.95 14.42
CA PRO A 86 4.73 17.03 14.75
C PRO A 86 5.12 18.26 15.56
N ARG A 87 4.36 19.37 15.44
CA ARG A 87 4.69 20.63 16.11
C ARG A 87 3.98 20.73 17.45
N CYS A 88 4.76 20.83 18.52
CA CYS A 88 4.22 21.06 19.86
C CYS A 88 3.29 22.27 19.86
N MET A 89 2.06 22.08 20.33
CA MET A 89 1.03 23.13 20.32
C MET A 89 1.39 24.37 21.15
N HIS A 90 2.41 24.30 22.01
CA HIS A 90 2.85 25.48 22.75
C HIS A 90 3.48 26.52 21.82
N ARG A 91 4.59 26.18 21.15
CA ARG A 91 5.35 27.13 20.29
C ARG A 91 5.99 26.46 19.06
N GLY A 92 5.45 25.35 18.60
CA GLY A 92 5.78 24.75 17.32
C GLY A 92 7.07 23.94 17.25
N THR A 93 7.78 23.69 18.36
CA THR A 93 8.97 22.81 18.36
C THR A 93 8.58 21.40 17.98
N SER A 94 9.37 20.76 17.08
CA SER A 94 9.10 19.39 16.65
C SER A 94 9.20 18.41 17.83
N LEU A 95 8.16 17.59 17.99
CA LEU A 95 8.14 16.48 18.95
C LEU A 95 9.09 15.34 18.56
N PHE A 96 9.67 15.36 17.37
CA PHE A 96 10.78 14.47 17.01
C PHE A 96 11.94 14.57 18.01
N TRP A 97 12.22 15.77 18.51
CA TRP A 97 13.21 16.03 19.54
C TRP A 97 12.68 15.81 20.97
N GLY A 98 11.45 15.31 21.08
CA GLY A 98 10.82 15.03 22.36
C GLY A 98 11.41 13.81 23.04
N LYS A 99 11.22 13.75 24.36
CA LYS A 99 11.57 12.58 25.18
C LYS A 99 10.31 11.79 25.49
N VAL A 100 10.28 10.53 25.08
CA VAL A 100 9.21 9.62 25.45
C VAL A 100 9.39 9.19 26.91
N GLU A 101 8.32 9.26 27.66
CA GLU A 101 8.22 8.89 29.07
C GLU A 101 7.19 7.78 29.27
N ARG A 102 6.91 7.44 30.53
CA ARG A 102 5.98 6.35 30.86
C ARG A 102 4.61 6.50 30.21
N ASP A 103 4.07 7.71 30.19
CA ASP A 103 2.67 8.00 29.85
C ASP A 103 2.51 8.98 28.68
N GLY A 104 3.57 9.21 27.91
CA GLY A 104 3.50 10.08 26.74
C GLY A 104 4.86 10.62 26.28
N ILE A 105 4.83 11.76 25.58
CA ILE A 105 6.01 12.43 25.03
C ILE A 105 6.14 13.85 25.59
N ARG A 106 7.34 14.22 26.01
CA ARG A 106 7.69 15.54 26.52
C ARG A 106 8.43 16.36 25.47
N CYS A 107 7.94 17.53 25.17
CA CYS A 107 8.62 18.51 24.33
C CYS A 107 9.92 18.98 24.96
N CYS A 108 11.00 19.00 24.20
CA CYS A 108 12.34 19.37 24.69
C CYS A 108 12.48 20.85 25.05
N TYR A 109 11.61 21.73 24.53
CA TYR A 109 11.78 23.18 24.67
C TYR A 109 11.30 23.72 26.03
N HIS A 110 10.02 23.47 26.37
CA HIS A 110 9.45 23.97 27.65
C HIS A 110 8.83 22.85 28.51
N GLY A 111 9.11 21.58 28.19
CA GLY A 111 8.70 20.44 28.98
C GLY A 111 7.20 20.10 28.95
N TRP A 112 6.41 20.71 28.05
CA TRP A 112 5.01 20.31 27.90
C TRP A 112 4.95 18.83 27.53
N LYS A 113 4.15 18.08 28.26
CA LYS A 113 4.01 16.63 28.07
C LYS A 113 2.62 16.29 27.58
N PHE A 114 2.54 15.46 26.55
CA PHE A 114 1.30 15.00 25.94
C PHE A 114 1.21 13.48 25.99
N ASP A 115 0.03 12.96 26.30
CA ASP A 115 -0.22 11.52 26.17
C ASP A 115 -0.44 11.11 24.71
N VAL A 116 -0.66 9.80 24.47
CA VAL A 116 -0.88 9.24 23.13
C VAL A 116 -2.20 9.72 22.46
N LYS A 117 -3.09 10.37 23.23
CA LYS A 117 -4.33 10.98 22.75
C LYS A 117 -4.26 12.51 22.72
N GLY A 118 -3.06 13.07 22.80
CA GLY A 118 -2.83 14.50 22.72
C GLY A 118 -3.25 15.29 23.96
N ASN A 119 -3.68 14.67 25.06
CA ASN A 119 -3.99 15.39 26.28
C ASN A 119 -2.70 15.97 26.88
N CYS A 120 -2.73 17.26 27.27
CA CYS A 120 -1.61 17.88 27.95
C CYS A 120 -1.57 17.43 29.42
N LEU A 121 -0.54 16.70 29.79
CA LEU A 121 -0.38 16.16 31.15
C LEU A 121 0.37 17.13 32.08
N GLU A 122 1.36 17.86 31.54
CA GLU A 122 2.23 18.73 32.32
C GLU A 122 2.62 19.99 31.55
N GLN A 123 2.72 21.09 32.28
CA GLN A 123 3.24 22.38 31.82
C GLN A 123 4.21 22.93 32.90
N PRO A 124 5.44 22.42 33.02
CA PRO A 124 6.31 22.65 34.19
C PRO A 124 6.78 24.11 34.34
N CYS A 125 6.72 24.91 33.27
CA CYS A 125 7.09 26.33 33.34
C CYS A 125 5.91 27.23 33.73
N GLU A 126 4.69 26.67 33.88
CA GLU A 126 3.51 27.43 34.24
C GLU A 126 3.28 27.40 35.77
N PRO A 127 2.92 28.54 36.40
CA PRO A 127 2.54 28.57 37.80
C PRO A 127 1.41 27.57 38.11
N GLY A 128 1.53 26.89 39.24
CA GLY A 128 0.53 25.89 39.66
C GLY A 128 0.41 24.65 38.75
N GLY A 129 1.43 24.39 37.92
CA GLY A 129 1.46 23.24 37.03
C GLY A 129 0.56 23.36 35.77
N GLY A 130 0.14 24.58 35.45
CA GLY A 130 -0.63 24.90 34.24
C GLY A 130 -2.14 24.93 34.45
N ILE A 131 -2.69 26.08 34.75
CA ILE A 131 -4.13 26.32 34.98
C ILE A 131 -4.96 25.95 33.75
N ASN A 132 -4.44 26.21 32.53
CA ASN A 132 -5.13 25.96 31.26
C ASN A 132 -4.75 24.62 30.62
N ARG A 133 -4.12 23.71 31.34
CA ARG A 133 -3.65 22.42 30.84
C ARG A 133 -4.74 21.59 30.18
N ALA A 134 -5.96 21.60 30.73
CA ALA A 134 -7.08 20.84 30.21
C ALA A 134 -7.56 21.29 28.80
N SER A 135 -7.35 22.57 28.44
CA SER A 135 -7.67 23.11 27.12
C SER A 135 -6.55 22.94 26.10
N ALA A 136 -5.34 22.59 26.55
CA ALA A 136 -4.18 22.40 25.70
C ALA A 136 -4.16 20.97 25.15
N ARG A 137 -4.53 20.78 23.89
CA ARG A 137 -4.55 19.48 23.24
C ARG A 137 -3.62 19.46 22.02
N GLN A 138 -2.67 18.53 22.02
CA GLN A 138 -1.87 18.22 20.82
C GLN A 138 -2.77 17.49 19.82
N PRO A 139 -2.84 17.92 18.56
CA PRO A 139 -3.56 17.16 17.54
C PRO A 139 -3.01 15.75 17.40
N TRP A 140 -3.90 14.77 17.21
CA TRP A 140 -3.55 13.34 17.22
C TRP A 140 -4.53 12.56 16.35
N TYR A 141 -4.10 11.34 16.01
CA TYR A 141 -4.95 10.36 15.33
C TYR A 141 -5.10 9.09 16.16
N PRO A 142 -6.30 8.46 16.17
CA PRO A 142 -6.51 7.15 16.76
C PRO A 142 -5.57 6.11 16.14
N VAL A 143 -4.93 5.30 16.99
CA VAL A 143 -4.08 4.19 16.57
C VAL A 143 -4.48 2.90 17.30
N ALA A 144 -4.31 1.78 16.60
CA ALA A 144 -4.56 0.44 17.15
C ALA A 144 -3.51 -0.54 16.60
N GLU A 145 -3.37 -1.71 17.22
CA GLU A 145 -2.46 -2.76 16.74
C GLU A 145 -3.25 -4.00 16.34
N ARG A 146 -2.96 -4.54 15.16
CA ARG A 146 -3.46 -5.82 14.67
C ARG A 146 -2.52 -6.41 13.64
N TYR A 147 -2.36 -7.73 13.64
CA TYR A 147 -1.55 -8.48 12.66
C TYR A 147 -0.07 -8.05 12.60
N GLY A 148 0.50 -7.60 13.72
CA GLY A 148 1.87 -7.09 13.78
C GLY A 148 2.08 -5.70 13.19
N LEU A 149 1.00 -5.00 12.81
CA LEU A 149 1.00 -3.65 12.27
C LEU A 149 0.37 -2.66 13.25
N VAL A 150 0.86 -1.43 13.26
CA VAL A 150 0.20 -0.27 13.83
C VAL A 150 -0.67 0.35 12.75
N TRP A 151 -1.94 0.61 13.09
CA TRP A 151 -2.96 1.18 12.22
C TRP A 151 -3.35 2.56 12.72
N ALA A 152 -3.64 3.49 11.81
CA ALA A 152 -4.16 4.81 12.12
C ALA A 152 -5.48 5.07 11.41
N TYR A 153 -6.41 5.73 12.09
CA TYR A 153 -7.61 6.28 11.49
C TYR A 153 -7.49 7.80 11.39
N MET A 154 -7.55 8.32 10.16
CA MET A 154 -7.31 9.74 9.88
C MET A 154 -8.57 10.48 9.38
N GLY A 155 -9.73 9.83 9.44
CA GLY A 155 -11.01 10.39 9.02
C GLY A 155 -11.78 11.10 10.14
N PRO A 156 -13.02 11.52 9.85
CA PRO A 156 -13.91 12.17 10.83
C PRO A 156 -14.16 11.23 12.02
N PRO A 157 -13.95 11.69 13.27
CA PRO A 157 -14.06 10.83 14.45
C PRO A 157 -15.41 10.11 14.60
N GLU A 158 -16.50 10.81 14.21
CA GLU A 158 -17.88 10.27 14.26
C GLU A 158 -18.17 9.21 13.17
N ARG A 159 -17.25 9.02 12.25
CA ARG A 159 -17.34 8.04 11.16
C ARG A 159 -16.27 6.94 11.26
N MET A 160 -15.63 6.82 12.44
CA MET A 160 -14.58 5.84 12.65
C MET A 160 -15.16 4.43 12.65
N PRO A 161 -14.81 3.57 11.68
CA PRO A 161 -15.24 2.18 11.66
C PRO A 161 -14.45 1.35 12.68
N VAL A 162 -14.92 0.15 12.97
CA VAL A 162 -14.10 -0.82 13.70
C VAL A 162 -12.89 -1.23 12.85
N LEU A 163 -11.79 -1.57 13.49
CA LEU A 163 -10.59 -2.06 12.80
C LEU A 163 -10.92 -3.39 12.10
N PRO A 164 -10.73 -3.53 10.77
CA PRO A 164 -11.15 -4.72 10.04
C PRO A 164 -10.39 -5.97 10.50
N ARG A 165 -11.08 -7.10 10.46
CA ARG A 165 -10.54 -8.44 10.62
C ARG A 165 -10.57 -9.14 9.27
N TYR A 166 -9.60 -10.00 9.00
CA TYR A 166 -9.52 -10.70 7.71
C TYR A 166 -9.49 -12.22 7.93
N ASP A 167 -10.40 -12.93 7.27
CA ASP A 167 -10.58 -14.36 7.46
C ASP A 167 -9.37 -15.21 7.04
N CYS A 168 -8.51 -14.71 6.15
CA CYS A 168 -7.27 -15.36 5.78
C CYS A 168 -6.16 -15.21 6.86
N MET A 169 -6.31 -14.23 7.76
CA MET A 169 -5.39 -14.00 8.87
C MET A 169 -5.88 -14.60 10.19
N GLU A 170 -7.12 -15.04 10.27
CA GLU A 170 -7.75 -15.53 11.52
C GLU A 170 -8.48 -16.86 11.33
N PRO A 171 -8.47 -17.72 12.36
CA PRO A 171 -7.65 -17.63 13.57
C PRO A 171 -6.19 -17.96 13.29
N LEU A 172 -5.28 -17.63 14.22
CA LEU A 172 -3.94 -18.21 14.23
C LEU A 172 -4.03 -19.69 14.63
N GLU A 173 -3.35 -20.54 13.90
CA GLU A 173 -3.18 -21.94 14.31
C GLU A 173 -2.13 -22.06 15.44
N PRO A 174 -2.18 -23.14 16.24
CA PRO A 174 -1.16 -23.36 17.26
C PRO A 174 0.27 -23.34 16.69
N GLY A 175 1.12 -22.49 17.27
CA GLY A 175 2.51 -22.29 16.81
C GLY A 175 2.69 -21.30 15.68
N GLU A 176 1.65 -20.62 15.22
CA GLU A 176 1.75 -19.50 14.27
C GLU A 176 1.90 -18.15 15.00
N THR A 177 2.45 -17.18 14.28
CA THR A 177 2.56 -15.79 14.71
C THR A 177 2.35 -14.86 13.53
N TYR A 178 2.07 -13.58 13.82
CA TYR A 178 2.09 -12.54 12.81
C TYR A 178 3.48 -11.95 12.67
N VAL A 179 3.96 -11.85 11.42
CA VAL A 179 5.21 -11.20 11.06
C VAL A 179 4.89 -10.10 10.07
N ALA A 180 5.20 -8.85 10.41
CA ALA A 180 4.86 -7.70 9.59
C ALA A 180 6.12 -6.94 9.15
N TYR A 181 6.03 -6.36 7.94
CA TYR A 181 7.08 -5.56 7.32
C TYR A 181 6.49 -4.25 6.78
N ASP A 182 7.22 -3.17 6.96
CA ASP A 182 6.89 -1.84 6.43
C ASP A 182 7.74 -1.46 5.21
N ASN A 183 8.38 -2.45 4.63
CA ASN A 183 9.14 -2.39 3.38
C ASN A 183 8.96 -3.70 2.60
N SER A 184 7.79 -3.93 2.04
CA SER A 184 7.47 -5.21 1.41
C SER A 184 7.69 -5.26 -0.11
N MET A 185 8.12 -4.16 -0.76
CA MET A 185 8.70 -4.29 -2.11
C MET A 185 9.92 -5.21 -2.09
N ALA A 186 10.54 -5.28 -0.95
CA ALA A 186 11.55 -6.25 -0.66
C ALA A 186 11.04 -7.69 -0.54
N ALA A 187 9.76 -7.94 -0.35
CA ALA A 187 9.21 -9.31 -0.33
C ALA A 187 9.38 -10.03 -1.67
N HIS A 188 9.70 -9.29 -2.73
CA HIS A 188 10.00 -9.90 -4.02
C HIS A 188 11.44 -10.38 -4.18
N ALA A 189 12.33 -10.16 -3.24
CA ALA A 189 13.65 -10.78 -3.23
C ALA A 189 14.51 -10.37 -2.05
N ASP A 190 14.31 -9.22 -1.45
CA ASP A 190 15.15 -8.81 -0.35
C ASP A 190 14.51 -7.65 0.43
N LEU A 191 14.57 -7.73 1.74
CA LEU A 191 14.14 -6.68 2.65
C LEU A 191 15.06 -5.42 2.62
N THR A 192 15.85 -5.24 1.57
CA THR A 192 16.80 -4.13 1.40
C THR A 192 16.35 -3.07 0.39
N GLY A 193 15.17 -3.22 -0.21
CA GLY A 193 14.56 -2.18 -1.04
C GLY A 193 14.25 -0.90 -0.25
N PRO A 194 13.91 0.21 -0.92
CA PRO A 194 13.64 1.47 -0.24
C PRO A 194 12.39 1.38 0.64
N ASP A 195 12.44 1.92 1.85
CA ASP A 195 11.29 2.02 2.77
C ASP A 195 10.09 2.76 2.16
N VAL A 196 10.39 3.74 1.31
CA VAL A 196 9.42 4.54 0.57
C VAL A 196 9.80 4.47 -0.90
N VAL A 197 8.87 4.00 -1.73
CA VAL A 197 9.08 3.91 -3.17
C VAL A 197 8.71 5.24 -3.85
N PRO A 198 9.46 5.67 -4.90
CA PRO A 198 9.32 6.99 -5.50
C PRO A 198 8.24 7.02 -6.60
N TYR A 199 7.09 6.43 -6.30
CA TYR A 199 5.94 6.44 -7.21
C TYR A 199 4.61 6.40 -6.44
N SER A 200 3.55 6.85 -7.11
CA SER A 200 2.19 6.90 -6.58
C SER A 200 1.69 5.51 -6.14
N TRP A 201 0.93 5.48 -5.08
CA TRP A 201 0.25 4.31 -4.54
C TRP A 201 -0.55 3.52 -5.60
N LEU A 202 -1.07 4.21 -6.62
CA LEU A 202 -1.92 3.61 -7.65
C LEU A 202 -1.14 2.60 -8.52
N HIS A 203 0.17 2.83 -8.76
CA HIS A 203 1.00 1.90 -9.54
C HIS A 203 0.95 0.48 -8.98
N MET A 204 1.12 0.32 -7.68
CA MET A 204 1.08 -0.98 -7.03
C MET A 204 -0.32 -1.60 -7.03
N ASN A 205 -1.35 -0.77 -6.87
CA ASN A 205 -2.72 -1.26 -6.94
C ASN A 205 -3.12 -1.71 -8.34
N ASP A 206 -2.72 -0.98 -9.37
CA ASP A 206 -2.93 -1.39 -10.77
C ASP A 206 -2.14 -2.67 -11.09
N ASN A 207 -0.90 -2.80 -10.62
CA ASN A 207 -0.08 -4.00 -10.79
C ASN A 207 -0.76 -5.26 -10.21
N VAL A 208 -1.36 -5.17 -9.03
CA VAL A 208 -2.07 -6.31 -8.40
C VAL A 208 -3.27 -6.73 -9.24
N MET A 209 -3.90 -5.82 -9.98
CA MET A 209 -5.06 -6.11 -10.83
C MET A 209 -4.69 -6.49 -12.27
N ASP A 210 -3.38 -6.65 -12.55
CA ASP A 210 -2.85 -7.17 -13.81
C ASP A 210 -2.27 -8.59 -13.63
N PRO A 211 -3.02 -9.65 -13.91
CA PRO A 211 -2.50 -11.02 -13.83
C PRO A 211 -1.53 -11.39 -14.97
N PHE A 212 -1.47 -10.60 -16.05
CA PHE A 212 -0.72 -10.95 -17.25
C PHE A 212 0.75 -10.55 -17.17
N HIS A 213 1.09 -9.48 -16.41
CA HIS A 213 2.50 -9.12 -16.19
C HIS A 213 3.29 -10.25 -15.55
N VAL A 214 2.65 -11.08 -14.71
CA VAL A 214 3.29 -12.23 -14.05
C VAL A 214 3.94 -13.17 -15.06
N GLN A 215 3.25 -13.48 -16.16
CA GLN A 215 3.76 -14.38 -17.18
C GLN A 215 4.90 -13.73 -18.02
N VAL A 216 4.87 -12.42 -18.20
CA VAL A 216 5.90 -11.74 -18.99
C VAL A 216 7.06 -11.28 -18.12
N LEU A 217 6.81 -10.41 -17.15
CA LEU A 217 7.84 -9.79 -16.32
C LEU A 217 8.59 -10.81 -15.48
N HIS A 218 7.86 -11.71 -14.80
CA HIS A 218 8.44 -12.65 -13.83
C HIS A 218 8.82 -14.01 -14.43
N THR A 219 8.68 -14.20 -15.74
CA THR A 219 9.09 -15.46 -16.41
C THR A 219 9.79 -15.24 -17.74
N THR A 220 9.05 -14.88 -18.81
CA THR A 220 9.60 -14.88 -20.16
C THR A 220 10.61 -13.77 -20.41
N PHE A 221 10.49 -12.62 -19.76
CA PHE A 221 11.43 -11.51 -19.92
C PHE A 221 12.62 -11.63 -18.97
N SER A 222 12.35 -11.70 -17.68
CA SER A 222 13.39 -11.65 -16.62
C SER A 222 13.91 -13.05 -16.20
N GLY A 223 13.47 -14.11 -16.89
CA GLY A 223 13.65 -15.50 -16.42
C GLY A 223 12.68 -15.83 -15.30
N THR A 224 12.52 -17.13 -15.00
CA THR A 224 11.57 -17.62 -14.00
C THR A 224 11.96 -17.14 -12.61
N GLN A 225 11.25 -16.13 -12.08
CA GLN A 225 11.50 -15.53 -10.77
C GLN A 225 10.76 -16.25 -9.63
N PHE A 226 9.70 -17.01 -9.95
CA PHE A 226 8.88 -17.76 -8.98
C PHE A 226 8.85 -19.25 -9.38
N VAL A 227 7.71 -19.72 -9.87
CA VAL A 227 7.50 -21.12 -10.27
C VAL A 227 7.22 -21.22 -11.77
N ARG A 228 7.56 -22.37 -12.36
CA ARG A 228 7.42 -22.58 -13.82
C ARG A 228 5.97 -22.52 -14.31
N GLU A 229 5.01 -22.82 -13.47
CA GLU A 229 3.59 -22.75 -13.79
C GLU A 229 3.15 -21.33 -14.21
N PHE A 230 3.91 -20.30 -13.80
CA PHE A 230 3.65 -18.91 -14.24
C PHE A 230 4.10 -18.62 -15.67
N GLU A 231 4.87 -19.49 -16.30
CA GLU A 231 5.17 -19.41 -17.74
C GLU A 231 3.94 -19.67 -18.60
N LEU A 232 2.91 -20.34 -18.04
CA LEU A 232 1.66 -20.61 -18.73
C LEU A 232 0.75 -19.37 -18.74
N MET A 233 0.30 -18.97 -19.92
CA MET A 233 -0.65 -17.86 -20.06
C MET A 233 -1.99 -18.23 -19.42
N PRO A 234 -2.47 -17.44 -18.44
CA PRO A 234 -3.73 -17.75 -17.77
C PRO A 234 -4.96 -17.40 -18.60
N LYS A 235 -6.04 -18.14 -18.37
CA LYS A 235 -7.40 -17.66 -18.70
C LYS A 235 -7.90 -16.87 -17.48
N VAL A 236 -8.27 -15.60 -17.70
CA VAL A 236 -8.59 -14.68 -16.59
C VAL A 236 -10.08 -14.34 -16.60
N ARG A 237 -10.68 -14.31 -15.40
CA ARG A 237 -12.02 -13.77 -15.14
C ARG A 237 -11.93 -12.76 -14.02
N PHE A 238 -12.48 -11.58 -14.25
CA PHE A 238 -12.62 -10.53 -13.26
C PHE A 238 -14.03 -10.51 -12.69
N GLN A 239 -14.15 -10.17 -11.39
CA GLN A 239 -15.41 -10.10 -10.68
C GLN A 239 -15.39 -8.98 -9.65
N GLU A 240 -16.41 -8.11 -9.65
CA GLU A 240 -16.64 -7.19 -8.52
C GLU A 240 -17.15 -8.00 -7.31
N ASN A 241 -16.71 -7.58 -6.13
CA ASN A 241 -17.19 -8.07 -4.84
C ASN A 241 -17.63 -6.86 -3.98
N PRO A 242 -18.32 -7.06 -2.83
CA PRO A 242 -18.86 -5.96 -2.05
C PRO A 242 -17.86 -4.89 -1.63
N ALA A 243 -16.58 -5.24 -1.48
CA ALA A 243 -15.54 -4.33 -1.00
C ALA A 243 -14.39 -4.11 -1.99
N GLY A 244 -14.46 -4.68 -3.22
CA GLY A 244 -13.34 -4.57 -4.16
C GLY A 244 -13.52 -5.35 -5.46
N VAL A 245 -12.41 -5.83 -6.00
CA VAL A 245 -12.36 -6.60 -7.25
C VAL A 245 -11.47 -7.82 -7.06
N SER A 246 -11.92 -8.95 -7.57
CA SER A 246 -11.12 -10.19 -7.61
C SER A 246 -10.92 -10.62 -9.05
N TYR A 247 -9.86 -11.38 -9.29
CA TYR A 247 -9.74 -12.15 -10.53
C TYR A 247 -9.33 -13.59 -10.23
N SER A 248 -9.75 -14.51 -11.10
CA SER A 248 -9.26 -15.88 -11.16
C SER A 248 -8.41 -16.04 -12.41
N ALA A 249 -7.16 -16.46 -12.23
CA ALA A 249 -6.20 -16.78 -13.30
C ALA A 249 -6.02 -18.28 -13.38
N SER A 250 -6.73 -18.93 -14.34
CA SER A 250 -6.75 -20.38 -14.51
C SER A 250 -5.66 -20.85 -15.45
N ARG A 251 -4.88 -21.88 -15.06
CA ARG A 251 -3.81 -22.50 -15.84
C ARG A 251 -3.98 -24.01 -15.89
N ALA A 252 -3.96 -24.57 -17.10
CA ALA A 252 -3.92 -26.02 -17.29
C ALA A 252 -2.48 -26.52 -17.04
N LEU A 253 -2.30 -27.41 -16.08
CA LEU A 253 -1.01 -27.95 -15.68
C LEU A 253 -0.66 -29.20 -16.48
N ALA A 254 0.64 -29.54 -16.50
CA ALA A 254 1.13 -30.70 -17.24
C ALA A 254 0.61 -32.06 -16.70
N ASP A 255 0.20 -32.10 -15.43
CA ASP A 255 -0.38 -33.29 -14.79
C ASP A 255 -1.88 -33.47 -15.05
N GLY A 256 -2.49 -32.59 -15.85
CA GLY A 256 -3.91 -32.62 -16.22
C GLY A 256 -4.81 -31.78 -15.32
N ARG A 257 -4.34 -31.34 -14.15
CA ARG A 257 -5.11 -30.46 -13.26
C ARG A 257 -5.18 -29.03 -13.79
N VAL A 258 -6.13 -28.28 -13.28
CA VAL A 258 -6.22 -26.84 -13.51
C VAL A 258 -5.97 -26.10 -12.20
N LEU A 259 -5.02 -25.19 -12.21
CA LEU A 259 -4.77 -24.27 -11.12
C LEU A 259 -5.63 -23.01 -11.33
N ASP A 260 -6.54 -22.72 -10.41
CA ASP A 260 -7.26 -21.47 -10.30
C ASP A 260 -6.60 -20.61 -9.20
N ARG A 261 -5.83 -19.60 -9.61
CA ARG A 261 -5.21 -18.63 -8.70
C ARG A 261 -6.09 -17.41 -8.59
N VAL A 262 -6.68 -17.19 -7.41
CA VAL A 262 -7.58 -16.07 -7.15
C VAL A 262 -6.87 -15.00 -6.34
N SER A 263 -6.76 -13.80 -6.89
CA SER A 263 -6.24 -12.62 -6.20
C SER A 263 -7.36 -11.59 -6.01
N THR A 264 -7.28 -10.82 -4.93
CA THR A 264 -8.29 -9.84 -4.58
C THR A 264 -7.65 -8.52 -4.18
N TRP A 265 -8.17 -7.45 -4.74
CA TRP A 265 -7.97 -6.12 -4.22
C TRP A 265 -9.21 -5.71 -3.43
N LEU A 266 -9.02 -5.17 -2.23
CA LEU A 266 -10.06 -4.56 -1.40
C LEU A 266 -9.80 -3.08 -1.23
N MET A 267 -10.88 -2.34 -1.26
CA MET A 267 -10.86 -0.89 -1.10
C MET A 267 -10.30 -0.48 0.27
N PRO A 268 -9.50 0.57 0.35
CA PRO A 268 -8.99 1.34 -0.79
C PRO A 268 -7.67 0.79 -1.35
N ASN A 269 -6.89 0.03 -0.58
CA ASN A 269 -5.49 -0.27 -0.87
C ASN A 269 -5.00 -1.61 -0.27
N VAL A 270 -5.90 -2.56 -0.01
CA VAL A 270 -5.56 -3.88 0.52
C VAL A 270 -5.40 -4.87 -0.62
N MET A 271 -4.31 -5.62 -0.59
CA MET A 271 -3.94 -6.60 -1.60
C MET A 271 -3.89 -7.99 -0.98
N SER A 272 -4.66 -8.92 -1.51
CA SER A 272 -4.61 -10.33 -1.15
C SER A 272 -4.18 -11.14 -2.36
N VAL A 273 -2.90 -11.44 -2.40
CA VAL A 273 -2.26 -12.26 -3.44
C VAL A 273 -1.84 -13.58 -2.83
N PRO A 274 -2.26 -14.73 -3.36
CA PRO A 274 -1.82 -16.03 -2.86
C PRO A 274 -0.32 -16.20 -3.00
N ASP A 275 0.26 -17.10 -2.19
CA ASP A 275 1.69 -17.36 -2.24
C ASP A 275 2.15 -17.81 -3.63
N THR A 276 3.43 -17.54 -3.92
CA THR A 276 4.03 -17.79 -5.23
C THR A 276 4.59 -19.21 -5.39
N VAL A 277 4.58 -20.02 -4.32
CA VAL A 277 4.94 -21.44 -4.39
C VAL A 277 3.73 -22.33 -4.63
N LEU A 278 2.57 -21.71 -4.89
CA LEU A 278 1.32 -22.35 -5.26
C LEU A 278 0.78 -23.35 -4.23
N LYS A 279 1.07 -23.13 -2.95
CA LYS A 279 0.46 -23.88 -1.87
C LYS A 279 -1.06 -23.76 -1.98
N GLU A 280 -1.74 -24.90 -1.96
CA GLU A 280 -3.19 -24.96 -2.03
C GLU A 280 -3.87 -24.29 -0.82
N GLY A 281 -4.96 -23.59 -1.08
CA GLY A 281 -5.78 -22.95 -0.05
C GLY A 281 -5.65 -21.45 -0.02
N ARG A 282 -6.07 -20.86 1.11
CA ARG A 282 -6.11 -19.40 1.33
C ARG A 282 -4.70 -18.82 1.50
N PRO A 283 -4.50 -17.54 1.16
CA PRO A 283 -3.23 -16.88 1.42
C PRO A 283 -2.99 -16.75 2.93
N ASN A 284 -1.73 -16.72 3.29
CA ASN A 284 -1.26 -16.44 4.65
C ASN A 284 -0.64 -15.03 4.75
N MET A 285 -0.87 -14.18 3.75
CA MET A 285 -0.31 -12.84 3.61
C MET A 285 -1.39 -11.85 3.19
N LEU A 286 -1.27 -10.62 3.68
CA LEU A 286 -1.91 -9.43 3.15
C LEU A 286 -0.87 -8.36 2.88
N GLY A 287 -1.01 -7.68 1.75
CA GLY A 287 -0.25 -6.49 1.38
C GLY A 287 -1.11 -5.23 1.47
N PHE A 288 -0.44 -4.10 1.66
CA PHE A 288 -1.08 -2.78 1.77
C PHE A 288 -0.22 -1.74 1.11
N THR A 289 -0.83 -0.84 0.35
CA THR A 289 -0.12 0.30 -0.24
C THR A 289 -0.52 1.57 0.49
N LEU A 290 0.34 2.06 1.38
CA LEU A 290 0.11 3.30 2.12
C LEU A 290 0.62 4.48 1.30
N PRO A 291 -0.25 5.41 0.84
CA PRO A 291 0.22 6.65 0.25
C PRO A 291 0.99 7.50 1.27
N VAL A 292 2.23 7.84 0.98
CA VAL A 292 3.01 8.83 1.72
C VAL A 292 2.56 10.24 1.31
N ASP A 293 2.57 10.47 0.01
CA ASP A 293 2.04 11.64 -0.68
C ASP A 293 1.62 11.25 -2.12
N ASP A 294 1.38 12.23 -2.98
CA ASP A 294 0.90 11.99 -4.36
C ASP A 294 1.91 11.18 -5.20
N THR A 295 3.20 11.27 -4.87
CA THR A 295 4.33 10.77 -5.68
C THR A 295 5.11 9.64 -5.00
N HIS A 296 4.77 9.31 -3.75
CA HIS A 296 5.48 8.28 -2.98
C HIS A 296 4.48 7.40 -2.22
N CYS A 297 4.81 6.14 -2.11
CA CYS A 297 4.06 5.24 -1.25
C CYS A 297 4.99 4.30 -0.45
N ARG A 298 4.40 3.68 0.56
CA ARG A 298 5.02 2.61 1.34
C ARG A 298 4.21 1.34 1.12
N ILE A 299 4.88 0.23 0.89
CA ILE A 299 4.24 -1.06 0.72
C ILE A 299 4.50 -1.87 1.99
N LEU A 300 3.43 -2.19 2.70
CA LEU A 300 3.47 -2.98 3.91
C LEU A 300 2.92 -4.38 3.66
N SER A 301 3.38 -5.34 4.41
CA SER A 301 2.78 -6.68 4.42
C SER A 301 2.72 -7.26 5.83
N THR A 302 1.77 -8.16 6.03
CA THR A 302 1.70 -9.01 7.20
C THR A 302 1.51 -10.45 6.79
N PHE A 303 2.18 -11.34 7.49
CA PHE A 303 2.19 -12.79 7.23
C PHE A 303 1.71 -13.51 8.47
N ARG A 304 0.99 -14.61 8.26
CA ARG A 304 0.72 -15.63 9.26
C ARG A 304 1.69 -16.78 9.02
N LEU A 305 2.68 -16.93 9.89
CA LEU A 305 3.79 -17.88 9.71
C LEU A 305 4.00 -18.72 10.97
N PRO A 306 4.56 -19.93 10.85
CA PRO A 306 5.06 -20.65 12.01
C PRO A 306 6.04 -19.80 12.82
N GLN A 307 6.03 -19.96 14.14
CA GLN A 307 6.92 -19.21 15.02
C GLN A 307 8.39 -19.49 14.66
N GLY A 308 9.18 -18.43 14.50
CA GLY A 308 10.60 -18.50 14.12
C GLY A 308 10.87 -18.60 12.62
N VAL A 309 9.83 -18.68 11.79
CA VAL A 309 9.95 -18.66 10.32
C VAL A 309 9.81 -17.22 9.81
N GLY A 310 10.72 -16.79 8.95
CA GLY A 310 10.63 -15.51 8.24
C GLY A 310 10.01 -15.68 6.84
N PRO A 311 9.54 -14.59 6.21
CA PRO A 311 8.94 -14.64 4.87
C PRO A 311 9.96 -14.97 3.77
N ILE A 312 11.25 -14.82 4.04
CA ILE A 312 12.38 -15.16 3.16
C ILE A 312 12.94 -16.55 3.52
N ASP A 313 12.13 -17.43 4.06
CA ASP A 313 12.57 -18.81 4.29
C ASP A 313 12.67 -19.52 2.93
N PRO A 314 13.83 -20.15 2.61
CA PRO A 314 13.98 -20.96 1.40
C PRO A 314 12.92 -22.06 1.26
N GLN A 315 12.38 -22.54 2.38
CA GLN A 315 11.27 -23.51 2.40
C GLN A 315 9.95 -22.93 1.88
N LEU A 316 9.80 -21.60 1.85
CA LEU A 316 8.67 -20.92 1.25
C LEU A 316 8.87 -20.62 -0.25
N GLY A 317 9.92 -21.16 -0.87
CA GLY A 317 10.20 -21.08 -2.30
C GLY A 317 10.70 -19.71 -2.79
N MET A 318 11.00 -18.81 -1.88
CA MET A 318 11.71 -17.57 -2.22
C MET A 318 13.20 -17.91 -2.31
N SER A 319 13.67 -18.15 -3.54
CA SER A 319 15.08 -18.46 -3.81
C SER A 319 15.99 -17.32 -3.34
N ALA A 320 17.24 -17.66 -3.04
CA ALA A 320 18.28 -16.68 -2.66
C ALA A 320 18.61 -15.77 -3.86
N PHE A 321 17.79 -14.74 -4.08
CA PHE A 321 18.10 -13.69 -5.03
C PHE A 321 19.17 -12.76 -4.46
N LYS A 322 20.00 -12.22 -5.35
CA LYS A 322 20.90 -11.12 -4.99
C LYS A 322 20.07 -9.95 -4.47
N PRO A 323 20.40 -9.37 -3.30
CA PRO A 323 19.69 -8.21 -2.77
C PRO A 323 19.51 -7.10 -3.79
N TRP A 324 18.33 -6.51 -3.85
CA TRP A 324 18.03 -5.44 -4.81
C TRP A 324 19.04 -4.27 -4.71
N SER A 325 19.41 -3.90 -3.49
CA SER A 325 20.39 -2.85 -3.20
C SER A 325 21.80 -3.15 -3.74
N GLU A 326 22.11 -4.43 -3.98
CA GLU A 326 23.41 -4.88 -4.50
C GLU A 326 23.40 -5.09 -6.02
N LYS A 327 22.24 -5.00 -6.67
CA LYS A 327 22.13 -5.14 -8.13
C LYS A 327 22.61 -3.86 -8.83
N SER A 328 23.50 -4.02 -9.79
CA SER A 328 23.87 -2.95 -10.73
C SER A 328 22.70 -2.56 -11.64
N ILE A 329 22.78 -1.41 -12.27
CA ILE A 329 21.78 -0.99 -13.26
C ILE A 329 21.68 -1.99 -14.42
N ALA A 330 22.80 -2.55 -14.90
CA ALA A 330 22.81 -3.54 -15.97
C ALA A 330 22.05 -4.82 -15.55
N GLU A 331 22.32 -5.34 -14.35
CA GLU A 331 21.59 -6.51 -13.83
C GLU A 331 20.09 -6.25 -13.69
N ARG A 332 19.70 -5.03 -13.32
CA ARG A 332 18.28 -4.63 -13.22
C ARG A 332 17.65 -4.42 -14.60
N GLN A 333 18.41 -4.00 -15.61
CA GLN A 333 17.94 -3.92 -17.00
C GLN A 333 17.78 -5.32 -17.62
N ASP A 334 18.66 -6.25 -17.29
CA ASP A 334 18.57 -7.64 -17.78
C ASP A 334 17.44 -8.43 -17.10
N GLN A 335 17.17 -8.15 -15.82
CA GLN A 335 16.18 -8.83 -15.00
C GLN A 335 15.36 -7.81 -14.18
N PRO A 336 14.55 -6.97 -14.83
CA PRO A 336 13.68 -6.05 -14.11
C PRO A 336 12.60 -6.80 -13.32
N GLY A 337 12.19 -6.22 -12.20
CA GLY A 337 11.06 -6.67 -11.40
C GLY A 337 9.96 -5.61 -11.33
N ASP A 338 9.03 -5.81 -10.40
CA ASP A 338 7.91 -4.87 -10.19
C ASP A 338 8.39 -3.44 -9.89
N TYR A 339 9.48 -3.30 -9.14
CA TYR A 339 10.02 -1.98 -8.82
C TYR A 339 10.44 -1.21 -10.09
N GLU A 340 11.21 -1.86 -10.98
CA GLU A 340 11.67 -1.23 -12.23
C GLU A 340 10.49 -0.91 -13.15
N ALA A 341 9.53 -1.83 -13.26
CA ALA A 341 8.34 -1.64 -14.09
C ALA A 341 7.48 -0.47 -13.57
N GLN A 342 7.24 -0.40 -12.26
CA GLN A 342 6.41 0.65 -11.66
C GLN A 342 7.15 2.00 -11.61
N ALA A 343 8.40 2.04 -11.15
CA ALA A 343 9.20 3.27 -11.13
C ALA A 343 9.46 3.82 -12.55
N GLY A 344 9.54 2.94 -13.54
CA GLY A 344 9.68 3.30 -14.96
C GLY A 344 8.49 4.06 -15.54
N GLN A 345 7.30 3.98 -14.91
CA GLN A 345 6.13 4.78 -15.30
C GLN A 345 6.22 6.25 -14.82
N GLY A 346 7.25 6.59 -14.03
CA GLY A 346 7.43 7.90 -13.40
C GLY A 346 6.79 7.99 -12.02
N ALA A 347 6.90 9.14 -11.38
CA ALA A 347 6.34 9.35 -10.05
C ALA A 347 4.81 9.23 -10.01
N ILE A 348 4.13 9.60 -11.10
CA ILE A 348 2.69 9.43 -11.33
C ILE A 348 2.52 9.02 -12.80
N SER A 349 1.74 7.96 -13.06
CA SER A 349 1.45 7.51 -14.43
C SER A 349 0.78 8.60 -15.27
N LEU A 350 1.19 8.71 -16.51
CA LEU A 350 0.61 9.63 -17.47
C LEU A 350 -0.65 9.02 -18.09
N HIS A 351 -1.76 9.11 -17.39
CA HIS A 351 -3.03 8.49 -17.78
C HIS A 351 -3.52 8.89 -19.17
N SER A 352 -3.12 10.08 -19.66
CA SER A 352 -3.43 10.52 -21.02
C SER A 352 -2.71 9.73 -22.12
N GLU A 353 -1.68 8.96 -21.75
CA GLU A 353 -0.89 8.12 -22.67
C GLU A 353 -1.21 6.63 -22.54
N GLU A 354 -2.03 6.24 -21.58
CA GLU A 354 -2.44 4.85 -21.42
C GLU A 354 -3.31 4.38 -22.58
N HIS A 355 -3.07 3.16 -23.02
CA HIS A 355 -3.86 2.46 -24.02
C HIS A 355 -4.39 1.16 -23.43
N LEU A 356 -5.35 1.29 -22.48
CA LEU A 356 -5.93 0.15 -21.80
C LEU A 356 -6.72 -0.72 -22.78
N VAL A 357 -6.48 -2.03 -22.73
CA VAL A 357 -7.08 -3.04 -23.60
C VAL A 357 -7.76 -4.14 -22.78
N THR A 358 -8.13 -5.25 -23.43
CA THR A 358 -8.88 -6.34 -22.78
C THR A 358 -8.13 -6.96 -21.57
N SER A 359 -6.80 -7.00 -21.58
CA SER A 359 -6.00 -7.46 -20.44
C SER A 359 -6.15 -6.58 -19.20
N ASP A 360 -6.49 -5.30 -19.38
CA ASP A 360 -6.55 -4.29 -18.34
C ASP A 360 -7.95 -4.09 -17.73
N ILE A 361 -8.88 -4.99 -18.03
CA ILE A 361 -10.27 -4.94 -17.51
C ILE A 361 -10.29 -4.79 -15.99
N GLY A 362 -9.41 -5.50 -15.27
CA GLY A 362 -9.27 -5.45 -13.81
C GLY A 362 -8.92 -4.07 -13.30
N ILE A 363 -7.94 -3.42 -13.92
CA ILE A 363 -7.52 -2.04 -13.62
C ILE A 363 -8.70 -1.09 -13.83
N GLY A 364 -9.40 -1.21 -14.97
CA GLY A 364 -10.58 -0.41 -15.25
C GLY A 364 -11.71 -0.60 -14.23
N MET A 365 -11.94 -1.84 -13.76
CA MET A 365 -12.94 -2.14 -12.73
C MET A 365 -12.55 -1.50 -11.37
N GLN A 366 -11.30 -1.65 -10.95
CA GLN A 366 -10.75 -1.06 -9.72
C GLN A 366 -10.88 0.46 -9.72
N ARG A 367 -10.42 1.14 -10.78
CA ARG A 367 -10.49 2.60 -10.90
C ARG A 367 -11.94 3.11 -10.89
N ARG A 368 -12.88 2.39 -11.53
CA ARG A 368 -14.31 2.72 -11.45
C ARG A 368 -14.89 2.52 -10.04
N ALA A 369 -14.47 1.47 -9.32
CA ALA A 369 -14.90 1.25 -7.94
C ALA A 369 -14.41 2.37 -7.03
N LEU A 370 -13.15 2.81 -7.16
CA LEU A 370 -12.60 3.98 -6.46
C LEU A 370 -13.38 5.26 -6.77
N ALA A 371 -13.71 5.50 -8.06
CA ALA A 371 -14.47 6.69 -8.46
C ALA A 371 -15.87 6.70 -7.82
N ARG A 372 -16.58 5.57 -7.80
CA ARG A 372 -17.90 5.45 -7.12
C ARG A 372 -17.78 5.69 -5.61
N ALA A 373 -16.73 5.17 -4.99
CA ALA A 373 -16.50 5.34 -3.55
C ALA A 373 -16.18 6.80 -3.17
N MET A 374 -15.37 7.49 -3.98
CA MET A 374 -15.13 8.94 -3.80
C MET A 374 -16.42 9.73 -3.89
N GLU A 375 -17.29 9.41 -4.85
CA GLU A 375 -18.59 10.07 -5.00
C GLU A 375 -19.50 9.82 -3.79
N THR A 376 -19.51 8.60 -3.26
CA THR A 376 -20.23 8.25 -2.03
C THR A 376 -19.76 9.10 -0.85
N VAL A 377 -18.45 9.22 -0.65
CA VAL A 377 -17.86 10.03 0.42
C VAL A 377 -18.21 11.52 0.23
N ARG A 378 -18.10 12.04 -0.99
CA ARG A 378 -18.47 13.42 -1.33
C ARG A 378 -19.93 13.72 -1.04
N ALA A 379 -20.82 12.75 -1.21
CA ALA A 379 -22.23 12.85 -0.86
C ALA A 379 -22.53 12.68 0.65
N GLY A 380 -21.50 12.52 1.50
CA GLY A 380 -21.63 12.32 2.95
C GLY A 380 -21.95 10.89 3.38
N GLY A 381 -21.92 9.93 2.45
CA GLY A 381 -22.10 8.50 2.72
C GLY A 381 -20.83 7.79 3.19
N ASP A 382 -20.95 6.52 3.50
CA ASP A 382 -19.84 5.65 3.86
C ASP A 382 -19.44 4.77 2.66
N PRO A 383 -18.16 4.70 2.30
CA PRO A 383 -17.69 3.86 1.21
C PRO A 383 -17.80 2.37 1.57
N PRO A 384 -17.76 1.45 0.57
CA PRO A 384 -17.92 0.02 0.79
C PRO A 384 -16.83 -0.60 1.67
N GLY A 385 -17.13 -1.70 2.36
CA GLY A 385 -16.17 -2.50 3.14
C GLY A 385 -15.87 -1.97 4.54
N LEU A 386 -16.60 -0.96 5.01
CA LEU A 386 -16.56 -0.51 6.40
C LEU A 386 -17.56 -1.29 7.25
N ALA A 387 -17.16 -1.57 8.50
CA ALA A 387 -18.04 -2.09 9.52
C ALA A 387 -18.01 -1.17 10.75
N PHE A 388 -19.14 -0.97 11.40
CA PHE A 388 -19.27 -0.13 12.59
C PHE A 388 -19.55 -0.95 13.86
N ASP A 389 -19.79 -2.24 13.69
CA ASP A 389 -19.97 -3.21 14.76
C ASP A 389 -18.92 -4.32 14.67
N GLU A 390 -18.41 -4.77 15.82
CA GLU A 390 -17.38 -5.83 15.90
C GLU A 390 -17.84 -7.15 15.27
N GLY A 391 -19.16 -7.44 15.29
CA GLY A 391 -19.75 -8.63 14.68
C GLY A 391 -19.58 -8.67 13.16
N ASP A 392 -19.57 -7.51 12.51
CA ASP A 392 -19.48 -7.34 11.06
C ASP A 392 -18.03 -7.03 10.58
N ALA A 393 -17.08 -6.94 11.52
CA ALA A 393 -15.70 -6.57 11.23
C ALA A 393 -14.92 -7.60 10.40
N LEU A 394 -15.41 -8.85 10.26
CA LEU A 394 -14.71 -9.92 9.55
C LEU A 394 -14.94 -9.83 8.05
N VAL A 395 -13.91 -9.39 7.35
CA VAL A 395 -13.85 -9.32 5.89
C VAL A 395 -13.49 -10.71 5.34
N ARG A 396 -14.35 -11.25 4.47
CA ARG A 396 -14.10 -12.51 3.78
C ARG A 396 -13.41 -12.25 2.46
N ILE A 397 -12.27 -12.92 2.25
CA ILE A 397 -11.42 -12.74 1.08
C ILE A 397 -11.42 -14.04 0.26
N PRO A 398 -11.88 -14.02 -1.00
CA PRO A 398 -11.96 -15.23 -1.81
C PRO A 398 -10.60 -15.69 -2.39
N SER A 399 -9.50 -15.03 -2.06
CA SER A 399 -8.18 -15.34 -2.59
C SER A 399 -7.68 -16.72 -2.19
N GLY A 400 -6.85 -17.30 -3.06
CA GLY A 400 -6.22 -18.59 -2.82
C GLY A 400 -5.69 -19.24 -4.10
N ASN A 401 -4.97 -20.34 -3.90
CA ASN A 401 -4.60 -21.27 -4.97
C ASN A 401 -5.50 -22.50 -4.84
N PHE A 402 -6.26 -22.81 -5.86
CA PHE A 402 -7.21 -23.91 -5.87
C PHE A 402 -6.94 -24.82 -7.05
N TYR A 403 -6.91 -26.14 -6.81
CA TYR A 403 -6.70 -27.13 -7.84
C TYR A 403 -8.00 -27.87 -8.11
N ARG A 404 -8.25 -28.18 -9.37
CA ARG A 404 -9.37 -29.01 -9.81
C ARG A 404 -8.93 -29.94 -10.95
N ASP A 405 -9.57 -31.07 -11.04
CA ASP A 405 -9.41 -32.07 -12.11
C ASP A 405 -9.97 -31.58 -13.44
#